data_b6b6286dfdf6670f453d0e990491a114
#
_entry.id   b6b6286dfdf6670f453d0e990491a114
#
_cell.length_a   1.000
_cell.length_b   1.000
_cell.length_c   1.000
_cell.angle_alpha   90.00
_cell.angle_beta   90.00
_cell.angle_gamma   90.00
#
_symmetry.space_group_name_H-M   'P 1'
#
loop_
_entity.id
_entity.type
_entity.pdbx_description
1 polymer ?
#
loop_
_entity_poly.entity_id
_entity_poly.type
_entity_poly.pdbx_seq_one_letter_code
_entity_poly.pdbx_strand_id
1 'polypeptide(L)'
;MRTFRQAMAFLAICAAAGGAVAQQADAPAPERVCFSTTETRDNILTHKLADPFALLRAQAAEHRADAISVKLCQVGPTFIYEIDLLRRDGRLIHTRVDARSGQPAEAPAHR
;
A
#
# COMPACT_ATOMS: atom_id res chain seq x y z
N MET A 1 16.22 -13.48 78.25
CA MET A 1 16.04 -13.28 77.68
C MET A 1 15.68 -12.83 76.61
N ARG A 2 15.82 -12.49 75.97
CA ARG A 2 15.44 -11.95 75.01
C ARG A 2 15.27 -12.27 73.93
N THR A 3 14.79 -12.21 73.12
CA THR A 3 14.51 -12.58 72.04
C THR A 3 14.28 -11.74 71.12
N PHE A 4 14.66 -11.66 70.29
CA PHE A 4 14.42 -10.87 69.33
C PHE A 4 13.97 -11.25 68.29
N ARG A 5 13.35 -10.92 67.71
CA ARG A 5 12.80 -11.09 66.72
C ARG A 5 13.11 -10.36 65.72
N GLN A 6 13.38 -10.53 64.71
CA GLN A 6 13.54 -9.87 63.67
C GLN A 6 12.52 -9.87 62.81
N ALA A 7 11.87 -8.97 62.48
CA ALA A 7 10.90 -8.86 61.47
C ALA A 7 11.57 -8.68 60.16
N MET A 8 11.46 -9.64 59.41
CA MET A 8 11.94 -9.52 58.14
C MET A 8 10.97 -8.93 57.30
N ALA A 9 11.14 -7.77 56.96
CA ALA A 9 10.29 -7.15 55.96
C ALA A 9 10.75 -7.56 54.64
N PHE A 10 9.90 -8.31 53.99
CA PHE A 10 10.18 -8.65 52.68
C PHE A 10 9.59 -7.67 51.82
N LEU A 11 10.36 -6.92 51.18
CA LEU A 11 9.87 -6.13 50.16
C LEU A 11 9.69 -6.97 49.00
N ALA A 12 8.53 -7.26 48.73
CA ALA A 12 8.20 -7.82 47.43
C ALA A 12 8.27 -6.70 46.45
N ILE A 13 9.32 -6.62 45.81
CA ILE A 13 9.41 -5.71 44.71
C ILE A 13 8.74 -6.34 43.56
N CYS A 14 7.55 -5.97 43.36
CA CYS A 14 6.91 -6.28 42.14
C CYS A 14 7.50 -5.37 41.11
N ALA A 15 8.47 -5.84 40.48
CA ALA A 15 8.90 -5.20 39.27
C ALA A 15 7.78 -5.45 38.29
N ALA A 16 6.91 -4.54 38.22
CA ALA A 16 6.01 -4.53 37.12
C ALA A 16 6.86 -4.21 35.93
N ALA A 17 7.29 -5.21 35.29
CA ALA A 17 7.83 -5.03 34.00
C ALA A 17 6.66 -4.58 33.17
N GLY A 18 6.46 -3.32 33.10
CA GLY A 18 5.55 -2.82 32.14
C GLY A 18 6.10 -3.24 30.80
N GLY A 19 5.59 -4.28 30.29
CA GLY A 19 5.92 -4.65 28.98
C GLY A 19 5.50 -3.54 28.09
N ALA A 20 6.41 -2.72 27.73
CA ALA A 20 6.18 -1.83 26.67
C ALA A 20 5.92 -2.70 25.50
N VAL A 21 4.71 -2.84 25.18
CA VAL A 21 4.37 -3.42 23.98
C VAL A 21 4.92 -2.51 22.96
N ALA A 22 5.98 -2.88 22.42
CA ALA A 22 6.40 -2.24 21.25
C ALA A 22 5.31 -2.43 20.27
N GLN A 23 4.50 -1.46 20.15
CA GLN A 23 3.71 -1.37 19.06
C GLN A 23 4.64 -1.30 17.95
N GLN A 24 4.89 -2.41 17.39
CA GLN A 24 5.45 -2.43 16.16
C GLN A 24 4.50 -1.77 15.32
N ALA A 25 4.57 -0.54 15.29
CA ALA A 25 3.94 0.15 14.24
C ALA A 25 4.55 -0.39 13.00
N ASP A 26 3.85 -1.23 12.36
CA ASP A 26 4.15 -1.51 11.01
C ASP A 26 4.25 -0.15 10.37
N ALA A 27 5.32 0.12 9.72
CA ALA A 27 5.46 1.33 8.96
C ALA A 27 4.19 1.46 8.16
N PRO A 28 3.49 2.58 8.29
CA PRO A 28 2.25 2.73 7.55
C PRO A 28 2.53 2.50 6.08
N ALA A 29 1.68 1.74 5.45
CA ALA A 29 1.78 1.53 4.03
C ALA A 29 1.84 2.91 3.37
N PRO A 30 2.63 3.08 2.32
CA PRO A 30 2.70 4.35 1.62
C PRO A 30 1.29 4.78 1.27
N GLU A 31 0.99 6.01 1.55
CA GLU A 31 -0.32 6.55 1.29
C GLU A 31 -0.57 6.54 -0.21
N ARG A 32 -1.75 6.08 -0.59
CA ARG A 32 -2.14 6.03 -1.98
C ARG A 32 -3.07 7.19 -2.26
N VAL A 33 -2.70 8.01 -3.20
CA VAL A 33 -3.51 9.15 -3.62
C VAL A 33 -3.83 8.99 -5.09
N CYS A 34 -5.10 9.03 -5.43
CA CYS A 34 -5.51 8.96 -6.83
C CYS A 34 -5.98 10.31 -7.30
N PHE A 35 -5.79 10.59 -8.57
CA PHE A 35 -5.98 11.92 -9.14
C PHE A 35 -7.25 12.02 -9.97
N SER A 36 -7.81 13.21 -10.02
CA SER A 36 -8.90 13.53 -10.90
C SER A 36 -8.40 13.53 -12.35
N THR A 37 -9.33 13.65 -13.30
CA THR A 37 -8.96 13.71 -14.71
C THR A 37 -8.06 14.90 -15.00
N THR A 38 -8.35 16.06 -14.43
CA THR A 38 -7.56 17.26 -14.64
C THR A 38 -6.17 17.11 -14.05
N GLU A 39 -6.12 16.65 -12.81
CA GLU A 39 -4.83 16.42 -12.14
C GLU A 39 -4.00 15.37 -12.87
N THR A 40 -4.66 14.34 -13.39
CA THR A 40 -3.97 13.30 -14.15
C THR A 40 -3.30 13.89 -15.38
N ARG A 41 -4.04 14.75 -16.10
CA ARG A 41 -3.49 15.38 -17.29
C ARG A 41 -2.27 16.23 -16.96
N ASP A 42 -2.37 16.99 -15.87
CA ASP A 42 -1.26 17.85 -15.44
C ASP A 42 -0.05 17.00 -15.03
N ASN A 43 -0.28 15.90 -14.34
CA ASN A 43 0.81 15.01 -13.94
C ASN A 43 1.46 14.33 -15.12
N ILE A 44 0.68 13.95 -16.13
CA ILE A 44 1.23 13.35 -17.34
C ILE A 44 2.22 14.31 -18.00
N LEU A 45 1.83 15.55 -18.12
CA LEU A 45 2.69 16.55 -18.74
C LEU A 45 3.91 16.88 -17.89
N THR A 46 3.71 17.05 -16.60
CA THR A 46 4.78 17.45 -15.70
C THR A 46 5.82 16.35 -15.52
N HIS A 47 5.37 15.11 -15.38
CA HIS A 47 6.24 13.98 -15.05
C HIS A 47 6.53 13.08 -16.26
N LYS A 48 6.04 13.47 -17.43
CA LYS A 48 6.26 12.71 -18.67
C LYS A 48 5.80 11.27 -18.53
N LEU A 49 4.56 11.11 -18.08
CA LEU A 49 3.99 9.79 -17.92
C LEU A 49 3.47 9.26 -19.26
N ALA A 50 3.36 7.95 -19.35
CA ALA A 50 2.85 7.32 -20.56
C ALA A 50 1.35 7.62 -20.73
N ASP A 51 0.87 7.48 -21.96
CA ASP A 51 -0.53 7.70 -22.26
C ASP A 51 -1.38 6.62 -21.58
N PRO A 52 -2.29 7.01 -20.69
CA PRO A 52 -3.09 6.03 -19.96
C PRO A 52 -3.98 5.18 -20.87
N PHE A 53 -4.49 5.75 -21.95
CA PHE A 53 -5.38 4.98 -22.83
C PHE A 53 -4.59 3.97 -23.65
N ALA A 54 -3.37 4.29 -24.02
CA ALA A 54 -2.53 3.33 -24.72
C ALA A 54 -2.23 2.14 -23.80
N LEU A 55 -1.93 2.41 -22.54
CA LEU A 55 -1.66 1.34 -21.58
C LEU A 55 -2.92 0.54 -21.29
N LEU A 56 -4.05 1.20 -21.21
CA LEU A 56 -5.32 0.51 -20.98
C LEU A 56 -5.61 -0.47 -22.12
N ARG A 57 -5.42 -0.02 -23.35
CA ARG A 57 -5.63 -0.90 -24.52
C ARG A 57 -4.64 -2.06 -24.54
N ALA A 58 -3.39 -1.78 -24.21
CA ALA A 58 -2.38 -2.81 -24.19
C ALA A 58 -2.69 -3.89 -23.13
N GLN A 59 -3.11 -3.47 -21.96
CA GLN A 59 -3.47 -4.40 -20.91
C GLN A 59 -4.72 -5.19 -21.26
N ALA A 60 -5.69 -4.55 -21.88
CA ALA A 60 -6.90 -5.24 -22.32
C ALA A 60 -6.55 -6.34 -23.33
N ALA A 61 -5.67 -6.04 -24.26
CA ALA A 61 -5.22 -7.02 -25.25
C ALA A 61 -4.45 -8.16 -24.60
N GLU A 62 -3.56 -7.83 -23.68
CA GLU A 62 -2.77 -8.84 -23.00
C GLU A 62 -3.62 -9.82 -22.21
N HIS A 63 -4.64 -9.33 -21.54
CA HIS A 63 -5.53 -10.16 -20.73
C HIS A 63 -6.74 -10.68 -21.51
N ARG A 64 -6.85 -10.33 -22.78
CA ARG A 64 -8.01 -10.71 -23.61
C ARG A 64 -9.31 -10.32 -22.92
N ALA A 65 -9.37 -9.08 -22.52
CA ALA A 65 -10.47 -8.54 -21.75
C ALA A 65 -10.88 -7.19 -22.33
N ASP A 66 -12.02 -6.71 -21.89
CA ASP A 66 -12.50 -5.40 -22.30
C ASP A 66 -12.02 -4.36 -21.33
N ALA A 67 -11.61 -3.22 -21.83
CA ALA A 67 -11.15 -2.12 -21.02
C ALA A 67 -12.32 -1.44 -20.31
N ILE A 68 -12.23 -1.25 -19.02
CA ILE A 68 -13.26 -0.56 -18.25
C ILE A 68 -12.78 0.83 -17.86
N SER A 69 -11.66 0.92 -17.17
CA SER A 69 -11.20 2.20 -16.68
C SER A 69 -9.71 2.19 -16.38
N VAL A 70 -9.15 3.38 -16.36
CA VAL A 70 -7.78 3.59 -15.96
C VAL A 70 -7.75 4.86 -15.13
N LYS A 71 -7.01 4.84 -14.03
CA LYS A 71 -6.83 6.04 -13.24
C LYS A 71 -5.39 6.13 -12.77
N LEU A 72 -4.93 7.35 -12.61
CA LEU A 72 -3.58 7.60 -12.13
C LEU A 72 -3.60 7.73 -10.63
N CYS A 73 -2.72 7.00 -9.97
CA CYS A 73 -2.53 7.12 -8.54
C CYS A 73 -1.05 7.25 -8.24
N GLN A 74 -0.75 7.79 -7.09
CA GLN A 74 0.62 7.90 -6.63
C GLN A 74 0.75 7.18 -5.32
N VAL A 75 1.76 6.32 -5.22
CA VAL A 75 2.05 5.57 -4.01
C VAL A 75 3.50 5.90 -3.67
N GLY A 76 3.69 6.68 -2.60
CA GLY A 76 5.01 7.20 -2.31
C GLY A 76 5.50 8.03 -3.50
N PRO A 77 6.71 7.81 -3.99
CA PRO A 77 7.23 8.56 -5.12
C PRO A 77 6.83 8.01 -6.48
N THR A 78 6.06 6.93 -6.51
CA THR A 78 5.79 6.20 -7.74
C THR A 78 4.41 6.51 -8.29
N PHE A 79 4.35 6.85 -9.58
CA PHE A 79 3.09 7.02 -10.26
C PHE A 79 2.69 5.70 -10.90
N ILE A 80 1.46 5.30 -10.67
CA ILE A 80 0.94 4.02 -11.12
C ILE A 80 -0.41 4.22 -11.77
N TYR A 81 -0.64 3.58 -12.92
CA TYR A 81 -1.98 3.50 -13.47
C TYR A 81 -2.65 2.25 -12.92
N GLU A 82 -3.82 2.45 -12.35
CA GLU A 82 -4.67 1.35 -11.91
C GLU A 82 -5.68 1.10 -13.00
N ILE A 83 -5.70 -0.10 -13.50
CA ILE A 83 -6.47 -0.47 -14.68
C ILE A 83 -7.48 -1.55 -14.32
N ASP A 84 -8.70 -1.32 -14.70
CA ASP A 84 -9.76 -2.30 -14.51
C ASP A 84 -10.19 -2.84 -15.87
N LEU A 85 -10.28 -4.14 -15.95
CA LEU A 85 -10.66 -4.84 -17.17
C LEU A 85 -11.77 -5.81 -16.84
N LEU A 86 -12.60 -6.12 -17.85
CA LEU A 86 -13.64 -7.10 -17.70
C LEU A 86 -13.39 -8.26 -18.65
N ARG A 87 -13.20 -9.43 -18.10
CA ARG A 87 -13.05 -10.63 -18.90
C ARG A 87 -14.40 -11.06 -19.45
N ARG A 88 -14.36 -11.83 -20.52
CA ARG A 88 -15.60 -12.30 -21.17
C ARG A 88 -16.40 -13.23 -20.28
N ASP A 89 -15.78 -13.87 -19.31
CA ASP A 89 -16.48 -14.72 -18.35
C ASP A 89 -17.10 -13.91 -17.20
N GLY A 90 -17.01 -12.58 -17.25
CA GLY A 90 -17.61 -11.71 -16.24
C GLY A 90 -16.69 -11.37 -15.08
N ARG A 91 -15.47 -11.85 -15.07
CA ARG A 91 -14.54 -11.54 -13.99
C ARG A 91 -13.88 -10.19 -14.21
N LEU A 92 -13.73 -9.45 -13.11
CA LEU A 92 -12.97 -8.22 -13.13
C LEU A 92 -11.51 -8.51 -12.90
N ILE A 93 -10.67 -7.84 -13.65
CA ILE A 93 -9.23 -7.91 -13.48
C ILE A 93 -8.76 -6.53 -13.08
N HIS A 94 -8.04 -6.46 -11.97
CA HIS A 94 -7.39 -5.22 -11.54
C HIS A 94 -5.91 -5.40 -11.76
N THR A 95 -5.32 -4.54 -12.56
CA THR A 95 -3.90 -4.61 -12.80
C THR A 95 -3.29 -3.23 -12.62
N ARG A 96 -2.01 -3.18 -12.35
CA ARG A 96 -1.29 -1.95 -12.12
C ARG A 96 -0.06 -1.92 -12.98
N VAL A 97 0.18 -0.77 -13.56
CA VAL A 97 1.38 -0.57 -14.36
C VAL A 97 2.06 0.70 -13.91
N ASP A 98 3.38 0.70 -13.99
CA ASP A 98 4.13 1.91 -13.71
C ASP A 98 3.79 2.94 -14.76
N ALA A 99 3.45 4.15 -14.32
CA ALA A 99 2.96 5.17 -15.24
C ALA A 99 4.04 5.73 -16.16
N ARG A 100 5.30 5.57 -15.80
CA ARG A 100 6.38 6.05 -16.64
C ARG A 100 6.83 5.01 -17.66
N SER A 101 6.98 3.78 -17.22
CA SER A 101 7.52 2.71 -18.08
C SER A 101 6.45 1.85 -18.73
N GLY A 102 5.26 1.82 -18.16
CA GLY A 102 4.22 0.90 -18.63
C GLY A 102 4.44 -0.54 -18.21
N GLN A 103 5.48 -0.80 -17.43
CA GLN A 103 5.75 -2.15 -16.97
C GLN A 103 4.83 -2.51 -15.81
N PRO A 104 4.54 -3.79 -15.64
CA PRO A 104 3.70 -4.20 -14.51
C PRO A 104 4.30 -3.69 -13.20
N ALA A 105 3.45 -3.08 -12.39
CA ALA A 105 3.86 -2.64 -11.07
C ALA A 105 3.50 -3.73 -10.09
N GLU A 106 4.47 -4.14 -9.29
CA GLU A 106 4.18 -5.15 -8.30
C GLU A 106 3.34 -4.55 -7.21
N ALA A 107 2.32 -5.28 -6.84
CA ALA A 107 1.53 -4.87 -5.70
C ALA A 107 2.42 -4.94 -4.47
N PRO A 108 2.30 -3.98 -3.55
CA PRO A 108 3.02 -4.08 -2.29
C PRO A 108 2.73 -5.43 -1.70
N ALA A 109 3.77 -6.09 -1.27
CA ALA A 109 3.61 -7.41 -0.73
C ALA A 109 2.69 -7.37 0.46
N HIS A 110 1.58 -8.07 0.34
CA HIS A 110 0.75 -8.22 1.50
C HIS A 110 1.17 -9.48 2.16
N ARG A 111 1.46 -9.33 3.35
CA ARG A 111 1.76 -10.53 4.08
C ARG A 111 0.85 -10.61 5.20
#